data_ce893197efab1f7f2fc1c0e9849963bd
#
_entry.id   ce893197efab1f7f2fc1c0e9849963bd
#
_cell.length_a   1.000
_cell.length_b   1.000
_cell.length_c   1.000
_cell.angle_alpha   90.00
_cell.angle_beta   90.00
_cell.angle_gamma   90.00
#
_symmetry.space_group_name_H-M   'P 1'
#
loop_
_entity.id
_entity.type
_entity.pdbx_description
1 polymer ?
#
loop_
_entity_poly.entity_id
_entity_poly.type
_entity_poly.pdbx_seq_one_letter_code
_entity_poly.pdbx_strand_id
1 'polypeptide(L)'
;MYLDNILNEPMLYQEMLEVLKEFDANIISINAGKSGNSVVYKILSKTGSLPLNVYGDGMKKAILLISAVVNAKNGILLLDEFETAIHTTAMNKVFSWILKSCLKLNVQLFLTSHSKEAIEKILNCCPELQEKINLYTLYKKETQTVARRLTAKQAIEVYENFGLELR
;
A
#
# COMPACT_ATOMS: atom_id res chain seq x y z
N MET A 1 -18.60 6.53 0.50
CA MET A 1 -17.34 7.01 1.10
C MET A 1 -16.32 5.90 1.01
N TYR A 2 -15.01 6.17 0.86
CA TYR A 2 -14.05 5.13 0.47
C TYR A 2 -13.79 4.04 1.55
N LEU A 3 -14.10 4.29 2.82
CA LEU A 3 -13.98 3.28 3.89
C LEU A 3 -15.22 2.40 4.09
N ASP A 4 -16.36 2.78 3.56
CA ASP A 4 -17.63 2.08 3.86
C ASP A 4 -17.60 0.62 3.39
N ASN A 5 -16.97 0.32 2.26
CA ASN A 5 -16.83 -1.03 1.74
C ASN A 5 -15.98 -1.93 2.65
N ILE A 6 -15.00 -1.36 3.36
CA ILE A 6 -14.17 -2.11 4.31
C ILE A 6 -14.92 -2.31 5.62
N LEU A 7 -15.59 -1.28 6.12
CA LEU A 7 -16.33 -1.34 7.39
C LEU A 7 -17.47 -2.36 7.35
N ASN A 8 -18.00 -2.65 6.17
CA ASN A 8 -19.07 -3.63 5.95
C ASN A 8 -18.58 -5.05 5.64
N GLU A 9 -17.25 -5.27 5.52
CA GLU A 9 -16.63 -6.56 5.23
C GLU A 9 -15.76 -7.01 6.41
N PRO A 10 -16.28 -7.85 7.33
CA PRO A 10 -15.62 -8.16 8.61
C PRO A 10 -14.19 -8.67 8.47
N MET A 11 -13.90 -9.51 7.48
CA MET A 11 -12.54 -10.04 7.26
C MET A 11 -11.57 -8.94 6.82
N LEU A 12 -11.95 -8.11 5.84
CA LEU A 12 -11.12 -7.01 5.37
C LEU A 12 -10.91 -5.95 6.45
N TYR A 13 -11.94 -5.72 7.26
CA TYR A 13 -11.85 -4.82 8.40
C TYR A 13 -10.83 -5.29 9.44
N GLN A 14 -10.83 -6.57 9.81
CA GLN A 14 -9.85 -7.13 10.74
C GLN A 14 -8.43 -7.09 10.15
N GLU A 15 -8.27 -7.46 8.89
CA GLU A 15 -6.98 -7.37 8.19
C GLU A 15 -6.45 -5.92 8.18
N MET A 16 -7.33 -4.94 7.93
CA MET A 16 -6.96 -3.51 8.00
C MET A 16 -6.51 -3.12 9.41
N LEU A 17 -7.22 -3.52 10.45
CA LEU A 17 -6.83 -3.22 11.82
C LEU A 17 -5.45 -3.77 12.17
N GLU A 18 -5.11 -4.98 11.72
CA GLU A 18 -3.78 -5.55 11.92
C GLU A 18 -2.68 -4.75 11.20
N VAL A 19 -2.97 -4.18 10.03
CA VAL A 19 -2.02 -3.26 9.37
C VAL A 19 -1.89 -1.95 10.14
N LEU A 20 -2.98 -1.40 10.66
CA LEU A 20 -2.97 -0.13 11.40
C LEU A 20 -2.24 -0.23 12.75
N LYS A 21 -2.18 -1.41 13.36
CA LYS A 21 -1.40 -1.66 14.59
C LYS A 21 0.11 -1.48 14.40
N GLU A 22 0.63 -1.48 13.17
CA GLU A 22 2.02 -1.11 12.90
C GLU A 22 2.30 0.39 13.16
N PHE A 23 1.26 1.22 13.15
CA PHE A 23 1.36 2.66 13.44
C PHE A 23 1.06 2.98 14.90
N ASP A 24 0.11 2.25 15.50
CA ASP A 24 -0.23 2.35 16.91
C ASP A 24 -0.81 1.00 17.41
N ALA A 25 -0.02 0.27 18.20
CA ALA A 25 -0.40 -1.04 18.74
C ALA A 25 -1.62 -1.00 19.68
N ASN A 26 -2.05 0.19 20.11
CA ASN A 26 -3.22 0.34 20.99
C ASN A 26 -4.54 0.45 20.24
N ILE A 27 -4.53 0.46 18.92
CA ILE A 27 -5.77 0.56 18.10
C ILE A 27 -6.67 -0.64 18.37
N ILE A 28 -7.93 -0.34 18.65
CA ILE A 28 -9.00 -1.31 18.90
C ILE A 28 -9.96 -1.36 17.70
N SER A 29 -10.41 -0.20 17.24
CA SER A 29 -11.37 -0.11 16.13
C SER A 29 -11.30 1.22 15.41
N ILE A 30 -11.82 1.24 14.16
CA ILE A 30 -12.13 2.45 13.42
C ILE A 30 -13.62 2.47 13.15
N ASN A 31 -14.28 3.59 13.42
CA ASN A 31 -15.72 3.73 13.30
C ASN A 31 -16.09 4.98 12.53
N ALA A 32 -17.13 4.88 11.70
CA ALA A 32 -17.76 6.04 11.09
C ALA A 32 -18.77 6.68 12.06
N GLY A 33 -18.72 7.99 12.20
CA GLY A 33 -19.67 8.77 12.97
C GLY A 33 -20.15 9.98 12.18
N LYS A 34 -21.24 10.60 12.60
CA LYS A 34 -21.71 11.85 12.04
C LYS A 34 -21.25 13.03 12.89
N SER A 35 -20.80 14.09 12.24
CA SER A 35 -20.56 15.39 12.86
C SER A 35 -21.22 16.46 11.98
N GLY A 36 -22.40 16.90 12.39
CA GLY A 36 -23.29 17.70 11.53
C GLY A 36 -23.67 16.93 10.25
N ASN A 37 -23.45 17.52 9.09
CA ASN A 37 -23.72 16.90 7.79
C ASN A 37 -22.53 16.09 7.23
N SER A 38 -21.43 15.99 7.97
CA SER A 38 -20.22 15.29 7.51
C SER A 38 -20.02 13.96 8.25
N VAL A 39 -19.50 12.94 7.53
CA VAL A 39 -19.05 11.71 8.15
C VAL A 39 -17.63 11.92 8.65
N VAL A 40 -17.37 11.56 9.90
CA VAL A 40 -16.06 11.61 10.53
C VAL A 40 -15.66 10.20 10.96
N TYR A 41 -14.48 9.76 10.56
CA TYR A 41 -13.91 8.52 11.05
C TYR A 41 -13.16 8.77 12.36
N LYS A 42 -13.41 7.91 13.34
CA LYS A 42 -12.75 7.94 14.65
C LYS A 42 -12.04 6.62 14.89
N ILE A 43 -10.83 6.70 15.41
CA ILE A 43 -10.06 5.53 15.86
C ILE A 43 -10.21 5.45 17.37
N LEU A 44 -10.71 4.30 17.84
CA LEU A 44 -10.73 3.94 19.25
C LEU A 44 -9.43 3.20 19.56
N SER A 45 -8.71 3.68 20.54
CA SER A 45 -7.54 3.03 21.11
C SER A 45 -7.73 2.77 22.62
N LYS A 46 -6.80 2.04 23.23
CA LYS A 46 -6.81 1.81 24.69
C LYS A 46 -6.75 3.11 25.51
N THR A 47 -6.26 4.18 24.92
CA THR A 47 -6.10 5.50 25.59
C THR A 47 -7.24 6.48 25.31
N GLY A 48 -8.19 6.11 24.45
CA GLY A 48 -9.33 6.95 24.11
C GLY A 48 -9.71 6.90 22.63
N SER A 49 -10.64 7.78 22.24
CA SER A 49 -11.13 7.88 20.87
C SER A 49 -10.76 9.21 20.26
N LEU A 50 -10.06 9.19 19.13
CA LEU A 50 -9.64 10.38 18.41
C LEU A 50 -10.11 10.35 16.96
N PRO A 51 -10.45 11.52 16.37
CA PRO A 51 -10.72 11.61 14.93
C PRO A 51 -9.50 11.21 14.10
N LEU A 52 -9.73 10.54 12.96
CA LEU A 52 -8.66 10.09 12.05
C LEU A 52 -7.75 11.23 11.57
N ASN A 53 -8.29 12.45 11.43
CA ASN A 53 -7.53 13.60 10.94
C ASN A 53 -6.41 14.07 11.88
N VAL A 54 -6.43 13.69 13.17
CA VAL A 54 -5.36 14.02 14.13
C VAL A 54 -4.21 13.01 14.11
N TYR A 55 -4.39 11.87 13.46
CA TYR A 55 -3.31 10.88 13.29
C TYR A 55 -2.28 11.33 12.24
N GLY A 56 -1.09 10.78 12.30
CA GLY A 56 -0.02 11.05 11.35
C GLY A 56 -0.35 10.67 9.91
N ASP A 57 0.33 11.31 8.95
CA ASP A 57 0.06 11.12 7.52
C ASP A 57 0.29 9.69 7.05
N GLY A 58 1.26 8.98 7.63
CA GLY A 58 1.52 7.57 7.31
C GLY A 58 0.31 6.67 7.54
N MET A 59 -0.37 6.81 8.68
CA MET A 59 -1.58 6.04 8.96
C MET A 59 -2.73 6.42 8.01
N LYS A 60 -2.92 7.71 7.75
CA LYS A 60 -3.94 8.19 6.79
C LYS A 60 -3.68 7.66 5.39
N LYS A 61 -2.41 7.64 4.95
CA LYS A 61 -2.00 7.09 3.66
C LYS A 61 -2.24 5.57 3.59
N ALA A 62 -1.89 4.82 4.65
CA ALA A 62 -2.15 3.38 4.69
C ALA A 62 -3.64 3.07 4.56
N ILE A 63 -4.51 3.77 5.30
CA ILE A 63 -5.97 3.63 5.20
C ILE A 63 -6.46 3.97 3.79
N LEU A 64 -5.93 5.03 3.18
CA LEU A 64 -6.28 5.42 1.80
C LEU A 64 -5.91 4.32 0.79
N LEU A 65 -4.69 3.77 0.87
CA LEU A 65 -4.23 2.71 -0.02
C LEU A 65 -5.06 1.43 0.15
N ILE A 66 -5.31 1.02 1.39
CA ILE A 66 -6.17 -0.13 1.71
C ILE A 66 -7.56 0.06 1.10
N SER A 67 -8.14 1.25 1.28
CA SER A 67 -9.46 1.58 0.73
C SER A 67 -9.47 1.59 -0.79
N ALA A 68 -8.42 2.11 -1.42
CA ALA A 68 -8.30 2.14 -2.87
C ALA A 68 -8.28 0.72 -3.46
N VAL A 69 -7.53 -0.22 -2.84
CA VAL A 69 -7.48 -1.62 -3.27
C VAL A 69 -8.87 -2.27 -3.19
N VAL A 70 -9.57 -2.09 -2.07
CA VAL A 70 -10.91 -2.70 -1.89
C VAL A 70 -11.92 -2.14 -2.87
N ASN A 71 -11.88 -0.83 -3.13
CA ASN A 71 -12.78 -0.18 -4.08
C ASN A 71 -12.45 -0.49 -5.56
N ALA A 72 -11.24 -0.96 -5.86
CA ALA A 72 -10.81 -1.38 -7.20
C ALA A 72 -11.13 -2.83 -7.54
N LYS A 73 -11.88 -3.54 -6.69
CA LYS A 73 -12.26 -4.95 -6.86
C LYS A 73 -12.71 -5.26 -8.30
N ASN A 74 -12.14 -6.32 -8.90
CA ASN A 74 -12.34 -6.74 -10.28
C ASN A 74 -11.94 -5.68 -11.33
N GLY A 75 -10.98 -4.82 -11.01
CA GLY A 75 -10.58 -3.70 -11.86
C GLY A 75 -9.08 -3.43 -11.84
N ILE A 76 -8.74 -2.19 -12.17
CA ILE A 76 -7.36 -1.70 -12.26
C ILE A 76 -7.18 -0.60 -11.22
N LEU A 77 -6.05 -0.63 -10.52
CA LEU A 77 -5.64 0.41 -9.58
C LEU A 77 -4.29 0.99 -10.02
N LEU A 78 -4.24 2.30 -10.18
CA LEU A 78 -3.04 3.06 -10.50
C LEU A 78 -2.67 3.88 -9.27
N LEU A 79 -1.46 3.70 -8.74
CA LEU A 79 -0.94 4.45 -7.59
C LEU A 79 0.38 5.10 -7.98
N ASP A 80 0.40 6.40 -7.91
CA ASP A 80 1.59 7.21 -8.14
C ASP A 80 2.30 7.50 -6.81
N GLU A 81 3.63 7.36 -6.79
CA GLU A 81 4.46 7.53 -5.59
C GLU A 81 3.82 6.85 -4.36
N PHE A 82 3.53 5.56 -4.50
CA PHE A 82 2.69 4.81 -3.55
C PHE A 82 3.24 4.78 -2.12
N GLU A 83 4.55 4.91 -1.96
CA GLU A 83 5.26 4.88 -0.67
C GLU A 83 5.22 6.20 0.10
N THR A 84 4.86 7.31 -0.56
CA THR A 84 4.90 8.65 0.05
C THR A 84 4.14 8.68 1.38
N ALA A 85 4.77 9.24 2.40
CA ALA A 85 4.29 9.35 3.78
C ALA A 85 4.20 8.04 4.58
N ILE A 86 4.53 6.86 4.01
CA ILE A 86 4.59 5.62 4.77
C ILE A 86 6.00 5.45 5.34
N HIS A 87 6.10 5.36 6.68
CA HIS A 87 7.37 5.10 7.32
C HIS A 87 7.89 3.70 6.98
N THR A 88 9.20 3.57 6.81
CA THR A 88 9.85 2.33 6.33
C THR A 88 9.54 1.10 7.18
N THR A 89 9.33 1.26 8.48
CA THR A 89 8.95 0.16 9.39
C THR A 89 7.57 -0.43 9.06
N ALA A 90 6.62 0.39 8.60
CA ALA A 90 5.26 -0.04 8.26
C ALA A 90 5.13 -0.57 6.82
N MET A 91 6.09 -0.23 5.94
CA MET A 91 6.02 -0.56 4.51
C MET A 91 5.81 -2.05 4.25
N ASN A 92 6.57 -2.93 4.89
CA ASN A 92 6.49 -4.37 4.66
C ASN A 92 5.08 -4.90 4.91
N LYS A 93 4.44 -4.49 6.01
CA LYS A 93 3.10 -4.95 6.37
C LYS A 93 2.04 -4.37 5.41
N VAL A 94 2.12 -3.06 5.14
CA VAL A 94 1.21 -2.37 4.21
C VAL A 94 1.31 -2.96 2.81
N PHE A 95 2.52 -3.13 2.28
CA PHE A 95 2.72 -3.63 0.91
C PHE A 95 2.33 -5.11 0.78
N SER A 96 2.66 -5.94 1.77
CA SER A 96 2.23 -7.33 1.80
C SER A 96 0.71 -7.44 1.78
N TRP A 97 0.02 -6.63 2.57
CA TRP A 97 -1.44 -6.59 2.57
C TRP A 97 -1.99 -6.15 1.20
N ILE A 98 -1.43 -5.10 0.61
CA ILE A 98 -1.85 -4.60 -0.73
C ILE A 98 -1.71 -5.70 -1.78
N LEU A 99 -0.55 -6.35 -1.88
CA LEU A 99 -0.30 -7.38 -2.90
C LEU A 99 -1.23 -8.58 -2.74
N LYS A 100 -1.40 -9.09 -1.51
CA LYS A 100 -2.29 -10.22 -1.22
C LYS A 100 -3.75 -9.87 -1.49
N SER A 101 -4.17 -8.68 -1.12
CA SER A 101 -5.55 -8.22 -1.33
C SER A 101 -5.84 -7.95 -2.80
N CYS A 102 -4.89 -7.41 -3.57
CA CYS A 102 -5.04 -7.28 -5.02
C CYS A 102 -5.27 -8.63 -5.70
N LEU A 103 -4.53 -9.67 -5.30
CA LEU A 103 -4.75 -11.01 -5.81
C LEU A 103 -6.12 -11.56 -5.41
N LYS A 104 -6.50 -11.44 -4.13
CA LYS A 104 -7.78 -11.91 -3.57
C LYS A 104 -8.99 -11.22 -4.21
N LEU A 105 -8.87 -9.93 -4.49
CA LEU A 105 -9.95 -9.10 -5.03
C LEU A 105 -9.92 -8.95 -6.56
N ASN A 106 -9.03 -9.68 -7.24
CA ASN A 106 -8.85 -9.63 -8.69
C ASN A 106 -8.58 -8.19 -9.18
N VAL A 107 -7.61 -7.50 -8.55
CA VAL A 107 -7.19 -6.14 -8.90
C VAL A 107 -5.87 -6.20 -9.64
N GLN A 108 -5.80 -5.61 -10.84
CA GLN A 108 -4.55 -5.35 -11.53
C GLN A 108 -3.95 -4.05 -10.99
N LEU A 109 -2.77 -4.15 -10.37
CA LEU A 109 -2.11 -3.03 -9.70
C LEU A 109 -0.95 -2.50 -10.53
N PHE A 110 -0.91 -1.19 -10.74
CA PHE A 110 0.23 -0.46 -11.29
C PHE A 110 0.72 0.57 -10.27
N LEU A 111 2.01 0.54 -10.01
CA LEU A 111 2.66 1.40 -9.03
C LEU A 111 3.77 2.18 -9.70
N THR A 112 3.94 3.45 -9.32
CA THR A 112 5.17 4.17 -9.58
C THR A 112 5.88 4.47 -8.27
N SER A 113 7.20 4.55 -8.30
CA SER A 113 8.02 4.95 -7.18
C SER A 113 9.35 5.51 -7.65
N HIS A 114 9.87 6.49 -6.93
CA HIS A 114 11.23 6.99 -7.03
C HIS A 114 12.12 6.50 -5.88
N SER A 115 11.57 5.76 -4.92
CA SER A 115 12.28 5.23 -3.77
C SER A 115 12.81 3.83 -4.03
N LYS A 116 14.14 3.68 -4.04
CA LYS A 116 14.79 2.36 -4.13
C LYS A 116 14.37 1.45 -2.99
N GLU A 117 14.30 1.99 -1.76
CA GLU A 117 13.87 1.24 -0.57
C GLU A 117 12.44 0.71 -0.70
N ALA A 118 11.52 1.53 -1.23
CA ALA A 118 10.14 1.09 -1.44
C ALA A 118 10.04 -0.01 -2.50
N ILE A 119 10.81 0.11 -3.60
CA ILE A 119 10.89 -0.92 -4.64
C ILE A 119 11.43 -2.23 -4.06
N GLU A 120 12.54 -2.18 -3.32
CA GLU A 120 13.12 -3.35 -2.66
C GLU A 120 12.12 -4.02 -1.71
N LYS A 121 11.47 -3.23 -0.86
CA LYS A 121 10.49 -3.75 0.10
C LYS A 121 9.29 -4.40 -0.59
N ILE A 122 8.73 -3.81 -1.64
CA ILE A 122 7.57 -4.39 -2.32
C ILE A 122 7.94 -5.67 -3.10
N LEU A 123 9.14 -5.75 -3.65
CA LEU A 123 9.61 -6.96 -4.34
C LEU A 123 9.86 -8.12 -3.36
N ASN A 124 10.23 -7.82 -2.10
CA ASN A 124 10.62 -8.82 -1.10
C ASN A 124 9.53 -9.12 -0.06
N CYS A 125 8.50 -8.28 0.10
CA CYS A 125 7.49 -8.45 1.17
C CYS A 125 6.59 -9.69 1.00
N CYS A 126 6.51 -10.26 -0.21
CA CYS A 126 5.71 -11.45 -0.52
C CYS A 126 6.46 -12.35 -1.51
N PRO A 127 7.42 -13.20 -1.06
CA PRO A 127 8.18 -14.08 -1.95
C PRO A 127 7.31 -14.98 -2.83
N GLU A 128 6.17 -15.42 -2.29
CA GLU A 128 5.20 -16.25 -2.99
C GLU A 128 4.49 -15.56 -4.17
N LEU A 129 4.56 -14.23 -4.23
CA LEU A 129 3.93 -13.45 -5.31
C LEU A 129 4.92 -12.89 -6.34
N GLN A 130 6.23 -13.11 -6.17
CA GLN A 130 7.26 -12.54 -7.04
C GLN A 130 7.07 -12.88 -8.52
N GLU A 131 6.57 -14.07 -8.84
CA GLU A 131 6.30 -14.46 -10.23
C GLU A 131 5.18 -13.65 -10.92
N LYS A 132 4.35 -12.98 -10.13
CA LYS A 132 3.26 -12.12 -10.60
C LYS A 132 3.64 -10.65 -10.71
N ILE A 133 4.85 -10.29 -10.26
CA ILE A 133 5.35 -8.90 -10.25
C ILE A 133 6.32 -8.68 -11.40
N ASN A 134 6.11 -7.61 -12.14
CA ASN A 134 7.04 -7.13 -13.15
C ASN A 134 7.46 -5.70 -12.83
N LEU A 135 8.75 -5.43 -12.97
CA LEU A 135 9.34 -4.09 -12.83
C LEU A 135 9.61 -3.53 -14.22
N TYR A 136 9.25 -2.28 -14.43
CA TYR A 136 9.58 -1.53 -15.63
C TYR A 136 10.45 -0.34 -15.24
N THR A 137 11.66 -0.27 -15.77
CA THR A 137 12.53 0.91 -15.64
C THR A 137 12.44 1.74 -16.91
N LEU A 138 12.28 3.05 -16.75
CA LEU A 138 12.22 3.99 -17.86
C LEU A 138 13.53 4.78 -17.92
N TYR A 139 14.18 4.80 -19.07
CA TYR A 139 15.39 5.59 -19.29
C TYR A 139 15.37 6.26 -20.65
N LYS A 140 16.09 7.38 -20.74
CA LYS A 140 16.27 8.09 -22.01
C LYS A 140 17.44 7.50 -22.78
N LYS A 141 17.20 7.19 -24.06
CA LYS A 141 18.23 6.84 -25.03
C LYS A 141 18.10 7.82 -26.18
N GLU A 142 19.07 8.74 -26.30
CA GLU A 142 19.03 9.86 -27.25
C GLU A 142 17.74 10.70 -27.06
N THR A 143 16.82 10.65 -28.03
CA THR A 143 15.55 11.40 -28.01
C THR A 143 14.34 10.54 -27.61
N GLN A 144 14.55 9.23 -27.38
CA GLN A 144 13.46 8.31 -27.08
C GLN A 144 13.48 7.84 -25.64
N THR A 145 12.28 7.63 -25.06
CA THR A 145 12.14 6.95 -23.77
C THR A 145 11.99 5.46 -24.05
N VAL A 146 12.84 4.66 -23.42
CA VAL A 146 12.85 3.20 -23.54
C VAL A 146 12.41 2.60 -22.20
N ALA A 147 11.56 1.59 -22.27
CA ALA A 147 11.15 0.79 -21.12
C ALA A 147 11.89 -0.55 -21.10
N ARG A 148 12.56 -0.88 -20.01
CA ARG A 148 13.14 -2.18 -19.77
C ARG A 148 12.26 -2.93 -18.77
N ARG A 149 11.80 -4.12 -19.15
CA ARG A 149 11.07 -5.02 -18.25
C ARG A 149 12.02 -5.99 -17.57
N LEU A 150 11.81 -6.18 -16.27
CA LEU A 150 12.44 -7.21 -15.45
C LEU A 150 11.36 -7.98 -14.69
N THR A 151 11.53 -9.27 -14.51
CA THR A 151 10.76 -10.01 -13.50
C THR A 151 11.22 -9.59 -12.11
N ALA A 152 10.42 -9.82 -11.06
CA ALA A 152 10.84 -9.51 -9.70
C ALA A 152 12.15 -10.21 -9.32
N LYS A 153 12.32 -11.48 -9.70
CA LYS A 153 13.57 -12.24 -9.44
C LYS A 153 14.77 -11.57 -10.11
N GLN A 154 14.67 -11.22 -11.39
CA GLN A 154 15.74 -10.52 -12.11
C GLN A 154 16.06 -9.16 -11.48
N ALA A 155 15.04 -8.43 -11.02
CA ALA A 155 15.23 -7.14 -10.37
C ALA A 155 15.97 -7.29 -9.04
N ILE A 156 15.63 -8.29 -8.23
CA ILE A 156 16.30 -8.60 -6.95
C ILE A 156 17.76 -9.02 -7.21
N GLU A 157 18.01 -9.94 -8.14
CA GLU A 157 19.36 -10.37 -8.50
C GLU A 157 20.25 -9.21 -8.97
N VAL A 158 19.71 -8.31 -9.79
CA VAL A 158 20.43 -7.11 -10.26
C VAL A 158 20.74 -6.19 -9.09
N TYR A 159 19.80 -6.03 -8.16
CA TYR A 159 19.97 -5.18 -6.99
C TYR A 159 21.05 -5.75 -6.03
N GLU A 160 21.00 -7.04 -5.72
CA GLU A 160 21.93 -7.71 -4.79
C GLU A 160 23.35 -7.80 -5.36
N ASN A 161 23.51 -8.15 -6.63
CA ASN A 161 24.82 -8.44 -7.22
C ASN A 161 25.58 -7.21 -7.71
N PHE A 162 24.87 -6.16 -8.10
CA PHE A 162 25.50 -5.02 -8.77
C PHE A 162 25.31 -3.70 -8.06
N GLY A 163 24.47 -3.63 -7.00
CA GLY A 163 24.09 -2.36 -6.36
C GLY A 163 23.56 -1.32 -7.35
N LEU A 164 23.15 -1.79 -8.54
CA LEU A 164 22.82 -0.96 -9.68
C LEU A 164 21.60 -0.11 -9.42
N GLU A 165 21.70 1.14 -9.81
CA GLU A 165 20.53 1.99 -9.97
C GLU A 165 19.59 1.34 -10.97
N LEU A 166 18.38 0.98 -10.53
CA LEU A 166 17.30 0.52 -11.39
C LEU A 166 16.72 1.71 -12.20
N ARG A 167 17.60 2.61 -12.63
CA ARG A 167 17.29 3.77 -13.47
C ARG A 167 17.52 3.44 -14.93
#